data_0948e74082e6d4c7abb167b23e0719fc
#
_entry.id   0948e74082e6d4c7abb167b23e0719fc
#
_cell.length_a   1.000
_cell.length_b   1.000
_cell.length_c   1.000
_cell.angle_alpha   90.00
_cell.angle_beta   90.00
_cell.angle_gamma   90.00
#
_symmetry.space_group_name_H-M   'P 1'
#
loop_
_entity.id
_entity.type
_entity.pdbx_description
1 polymer ?
#
loop_
_entity_poly.entity_id
_entity_poly.type
_entity_poly.pdbx_seq_one_letter_code
_entity_poly.pdbx_strand_id
1 'polypeptide(L)'
;RCKNNLRQIGIAIHNLNTSTGFFVDGGKDWWSARSMQGSTPRMAPHQNWGWLYQILPAMEVNNLYHFQPDYKIRRTPVEGYFCPSRRPPSVLGGLRAVNDYAGNGGVCGQGGGLSDWGEGKSGVIVRGGYTPKVTFETVTDGSTHTILVGEKALHPDHYNLFSISDNEGYTSGWD
;
A
#
# COMPACT_ATOMS: atom_id res chain seq x y z
N ARG A 1 5.31 -2.93 19.37
CA ARG A 1 5.69 -3.55 18.09
C ARG A 1 4.94 -2.89 16.92
N CYS A 2 3.62 -2.65 16.96
CA CYS A 2 2.86 -2.02 15.86
C CYS A 2 3.41 -0.64 15.49
N LYS A 3 3.70 0.23 16.49
CA LYS A 3 4.37 1.52 16.25
C LYS A 3 5.74 1.39 15.57
N ASN A 4 6.49 0.31 15.87
CA ASN A 4 7.77 0.05 15.22
C ASN A 4 7.59 -0.34 13.74
N ASN A 5 6.57 -1.14 13.43
CA ASN A 5 6.23 -1.49 12.04
C ASN A 5 5.85 -0.24 11.24
N LEU A 6 5.00 0.65 11.80
CA LEU A 6 4.68 1.93 11.16
C LEU A 6 5.92 2.78 10.91
N ARG A 7 6.86 2.81 11.86
CA ARG A 7 8.13 3.52 11.69
C ARG A 7 8.96 2.93 10.55
N GLN A 8 9.08 1.59 10.47
CA GLN A 8 9.82 0.92 9.40
C GLN A 8 9.19 1.15 8.03
N ILE A 9 7.86 1.08 7.93
CA ILE A 9 7.10 1.41 6.72
C ILE A 9 7.37 2.86 6.30
N GLY A 10 7.31 3.81 7.24
CA GLY A 10 7.59 5.21 6.97
C GLY A 10 9.02 5.43 6.46
N ILE A 11 10.01 4.80 7.08
CA ILE A 11 11.42 4.86 6.63
C ILE A 11 11.56 4.27 5.23
N ALA A 12 10.93 3.13 4.94
CA ALA A 12 10.97 2.50 3.63
C ALA A 12 10.39 3.40 2.53
N ILE A 13 9.26 4.08 2.80
CA ILE A 13 8.65 5.03 1.87
C ILE A 13 9.59 6.24 1.65
N HIS A 14 10.17 6.79 2.71
CA HIS A 14 11.10 7.90 2.60
C HIS A 14 12.38 7.55 1.83
N ASN A 15 12.93 6.36 2.03
CA ASN A 15 14.09 5.89 1.28
C ASN A 15 13.79 5.79 -0.22
N LEU A 16 12.62 5.28 -0.58
CA LEU A 16 12.19 5.24 -1.98
C LEU A 16 11.97 6.64 -2.53
N ASN A 17 11.30 7.53 -1.79
CA ASN A 17 11.12 8.91 -2.21
C ASN A 17 12.46 9.61 -2.47
N THR A 18 13.46 9.42 -1.59
CA THR A 18 14.80 9.99 -1.75
C THR A 18 15.47 9.49 -3.04
N SER A 19 15.25 8.24 -3.42
CA SER A 19 15.88 7.65 -4.62
C SER A 19 15.13 7.96 -5.92
N THR A 20 13.81 8.13 -5.87
CA THR A 20 12.95 8.32 -7.06
C THR A 20 12.48 9.76 -7.25
N GLY A 21 12.48 10.58 -6.20
CA GLY A 21 11.90 11.93 -6.18
C GLY A 21 10.38 11.95 -5.97
N PHE A 22 9.72 10.79 -5.87
CA PHE A 22 8.27 10.67 -5.77
C PHE A 22 7.86 9.79 -4.59
N PHE A 23 6.70 10.06 -4.01
CA PHE A 23 6.09 9.09 -3.10
C PHE A 23 5.61 7.86 -3.87
N VAL A 24 5.60 6.72 -3.17
CA VAL A 24 4.92 5.51 -3.64
C VAL A 24 3.44 5.78 -3.87
N ASP A 25 2.82 5.04 -4.77
CA ASP A 25 1.40 5.19 -5.06
C ASP A 25 0.58 3.97 -4.62
N GLY A 26 -0.74 4.13 -4.62
CA GLY A 26 -1.69 3.10 -4.20
C GLY A 26 -1.89 1.97 -5.22
N GLY A 27 -1.17 2.00 -6.35
CA GLY A 27 -1.37 1.08 -7.45
C GLY A 27 -2.53 1.44 -8.36
N LYS A 28 -2.61 0.75 -9.49
CA LYS A 28 -3.59 1.07 -10.54
C LYS A 28 -4.96 0.47 -10.22
N ASP A 29 -5.04 -0.84 -10.17
CA ASP A 29 -6.27 -1.59 -9.94
C ASP A 29 -5.97 -2.93 -9.27
N TRP A 30 -6.95 -3.51 -8.57
CA TRP A 30 -6.80 -4.78 -7.86
C TRP A 30 -6.54 -5.98 -8.78
N TRP A 31 -6.92 -5.89 -10.07
CA TRP A 31 -6.69 -6.93 -11.10
C TRP A 31 -5.45 -6.68 -11.95
N SER A 32 -4.79 -5.54 -11.82
CA SER A 32 -3.63 -5.20 -12.63
C SER A 32 -2.49 -6.20 -12.45
N ALA A 33 -1.86 -6.55 -13.55
CA ALA A 33 -0.59 -7.26 -13.51
C ALA A 33 0.52 -6.31 -13.04
N ARG A 34 1.53 -6.87 -12.42
CA ARG A 34 2.75 -6.18 -12.02
C ARG A 34 3.45 -5.60 -13.26
N SER A 35 3.90 -4.34 -13.18
CA SER A 35 4.69 -3.73 -14.26
C SER A 35 6.10 -4.30 -14.28
N MET A 36 6.51 -4.82 -15.42
CA MET A 36 7.81 -5.45 -15.62
C MET A 36 8.61 -4.75 -16.71
N GLN A 37 9.94 -4.81 -16.60
CA GLN A 37 10.88 -4.46 -17.66
C GLN A 37 11.79 -5.67 -17.88
N GLY A 38 11.45 -6.47 -18.91
CA GLY A 38 12.02 -7.81 -19.05
C GLY A 38 11.62 -8.68 -17.86
N SER A 39 12.60 -9.23 -17.16
CA SER A 39 12.42 -10.05 -15.96
C SER A 39 12.42 -9.25 -14.66
N THR A 40 12.67 -7.93 -14.71
CA THR A 40 12.80 -7.08 -13.52
C THR A 40 11.52 -6.29 -13.28
N PRO A 41 10.96 -6.28 -12.05
CA PRO A 41 9.84 -5.42 -11.72
C PRO A 41 10.21 -3.95 -11.85
N ARG A 42 9.31 -3.14 -12.40
CA ARG A 42 9.48 -1.68 -12.43
C ARG A 42 9.25 -1.11 -11.02
N MET A 43 10.00 -0.08 -10.69
CA MET A 43 9.82 0.67 -9.45
C MET A 43 8.81 1.81 -9.63
N ALA A 44 8.40 2.45 -8.53
CA ALA A 44 7.68 3.70 -8.57
C ALA A 44 8.44 4.72 -9.46
N PRO A 45 7.75 5.55 -10.21
CA PRO A 45 6.30 5.70 -10.34
C PRO A 45 5.67 4.85 -11.46
N HIS A 46 6.37 3.85 -11.98
CA HIS A 46 5.97 3.04 -13.13
C HIS A 46 5.47 1.64 -12.75
N GLN A 47 5.18 1.41 -11.47
CA GLN A 47 4.65 0.15 -10.97
C GLN A 47 3.11 0.21 -10.92
N ASN A 48 2.44 -0.85 -11.41
CA ASN A 48 0.98 -0.96 -11.33
C ASN A 48 0.49 -1.47 -9.97
N TRP A 49 1.35 -2.16 -9.21
CA TRP A 49 1.02 -2.63 -7.87
C TRP A 49 1.28 -1.57 -6.82
N GLY A 50 0.46 -1.57 -5.76
CA GLY A 50 0.41 -0.54 -4.76
C GLY A 50 1.64 -0.45 -3.85
N TRP A 51 1.60 0.53 -2.98
CA TRP A 51 2.69 0.94 -2.10
C TRP A 51 3.28 -0.20 -1.24
N LEU A 52 2.45 -1.14 -0.76
CA LEU A 52 2.93 -2.29 0.01
C LEU A 52 3.89 -3.18 -0.81
N TYR A 53 3.64 -3.33 -2.12
CA TYR A 53 4.55 -4.03 -3.00
C TYR A 53 5.79 -3.18 -3.32
N GLN A 54 5.58 -1.90 -3.59
CA GLN A 54 6.66 -0.99 -3.99
C GLN A 54 7.74 -0.83 -2.92
N ILE A 55 7.38 -0.89 -1.62
CA ILE A 55 8.33 -0.76 -0.52
C ILE A 55 9.03 -2.07 -0.12
N LEU A 56 8.68 -3.24 -0.69
CA LEU A 56 9.29 -4.52 -0.33
C LEU A 56 10.83 -4.51 -0.33
N PRO A 57 11.51 -3.92 -1.34
CA PRO A 57 12.96 -3.84 -1.32
C PRO A 57 13.52 -3.04 -0.14
N ALA A 58 12.86 -1.95 0.22
CA ALA A 58 13.26 -1.09 1.34
C ALA A 58 12.87 -1.68 2.72
N MET A 59 11.98 -2.69 2.74
CA MET A 59 11.63 -3.49 3.91
C MET A 59 12.51 -4.76 4.04
N GLU A 60 13.60 -4.85 3.28
CA GLU A 60 14.50 -6.03 3.25
C GLU A 60 13.84 -7.34 2.76
N VAL A 61 12.71 -7.23 2.06
CA VAL A 61 11.95 -8.37 1.50
C VAL A 61 12.14 -8.47 -0.02
N ASN A 62 13.36 -8.25 -0.46
CA ASN A 62 13.73 -8.16 -1.88
C ASN A 62 13.45 -9.48 -2.65
N ASN A 63 13.59 -10.61 -1.98
CA ASN A 63 13.26 -11.92 -2.57
C ASN A 63 11.81 -12.00 -3.02
N LEU A 64 10.86 -11.46 -2.22
CA LEU A 64 9.45 -11.44 -2.57
C LEU A 64 9.18 -10.45 -3.71
N TYR A 65 9.87 -9.31 -3.75
CA TYR A 65 9.75 -8.31 -4.81
C TYR A 65 10.04 -8.91 -6.20
N HIS A 66 11.08 -9.73 -6.31
CA HIS A 66 11.49 -10.38 -7.56
C HIS A 66 10.82 -11.72 -7.82
N PHE A 67 10.06 -12.24 -6.86
CA PHE A 67 9.48 -13.58 -6.95
C PHE A 67 8.50 -13.70 -8.12
N GLN A 68 8.33 -14.91 -8.63
CA GLN A 68 7.35 -15.25 -9.64
C GLN A 68 6.72 -16.62 -9.33
N PRO A 69 5.51 -16.84 -9.72
CA PRO A 69 4.54 -15.96 -10.39
C PRO A 69 3.80 -15.03 -9.42
N ASP A 70 3.16 -13.99 -9.96
CA ASP A 70 2.45 -12.92 -9.22
C ASP A 70 1.47 -13.42 -8.16
N TYR A 71 0.72 -14.50 -8.44
CA TYR A 71 -0.24 -15.05 -7.49
C TYR A 71 0.40 -15.54 -6.19
N LYS A 72 1.66 -15.99 -6.23
CA LYS A 72 2.39 -16.40 -5.03
C LYS A 72 2.79 -15.19 -4.19
N ILE A 73 3.20 -14.10 -4.82
CA ILE A 73 3.47 -12.84 -4.10
C ILE A 73 2.19 -12.39 -3.37
N ARG A 74 1.06 -12.35 -4.07
CA ARG A 74 -0.23 -11.94 -3.49
C ARG A 74 -0.64 -12.78 -2.26
N ARG A 75 -0.16 -14.00 -2.15
CA ARG A 75 -0.47 -14.95 -1.07
C ARG A 75 0.60 -15.02 0.02
N THR A 76 1.70 -14.31 -0.12
CA THR A 76 2.79 -14.36 0.86
C THR A 76 2.68 -13.19 1.82
N PRO A 77 2.27 -13.41 3.08
CA PRO A 77 2.19 -12.35 4.07
C PRO A 77 3.59 -11.87 4.47
N VAL A 78 3.74 -10.57 4.69
CA VAL A 78 4.96 -9.96 5.22
C VAL A 78 4.71 -9.55 6.66
N GLU A 79 5.48 -10.08 7.60
CA GLU A 79 5.28 -9.89 9.05
C GLU A 79 5.20 -8.41 9.45
N GLY A 80 6.05 -7.57 8.85
CA GLY A 80 6.07 -6.12 9.09
C GLY A 80 4.79 -5.37 8.69
N TYR A 81 3.88 -6.02 7.95
CA TYR A 81 2.59 -5.45 7.55
C TYR A 81 1.43 -5.83 8.48
N PHE A 82 1.73 -6.53 9.57
CA PHE A 82 0.73 -6.92 10.57
C PHE A 82 1.05 -6.31 11.93
N CYS A 83 -0.01 -5.88 12.61
CA CYS A 83 0.11 -5.45 14.00
C CYS A 83 0.01 -6.68 14.91
N PRO A 84 1.09 -7.08 15.63
CA PRO A 84 1.09 -8.29 16.45
C PRO A 84 0.06 -8.27 17.58
N SER A 85 -0.43 -7.08 17.97
CA SER A 85 -1.51 -6.94 18.95
C SER A 85 -2.90 -7.15 18.36
N ARG A 86 -3.00 -7.23 17.03
CA ARG A 86 -4.27 -7.39 16.31
C ARG A 86 -4.45 -8.82 15.81
N ARG A 87 -3.56 -9.27 14.94
CA ARG A 87 -3.62 -10.62 14.35
C ARG A 87 -2.25 -11.10 13.88
N PRO A 88 -2.03 -12.41 13.75
CA PRO A 88 -0.86 -12.94 13.07
C PRO A 88 -0.93 -12.67 11.56
N PRO A 89 0.23 -12.75 10.85
CA PRO A 89 0.25 -12.73 9.40
C PRO A 89 -0.72 -13.75 8.80
N SER A 90 -1.60 -13.29 7.92
CA SER A 90 -2.71 -14.11 7.42
C SER A 90 -3.00 -13.89 5.94
N VAL A 91 -3.61 -14.91 5.34
CA VAL A 91 -4.05 -14.93 3.94
C VAL A 91 -5.55 -15.11 3.91
N LEU A 92 -6.26 -14.14 3.35
CA LEU A 92 -7.70 -14.16 3.30
C LEU A 92 -8.19 -15.10 2.19
N GLY A 93 -9.04 -16.07 2.58
CA GLY A 93 -9.63 -17.05 1.64
C GLY A 93 -8.61 -17.83 0.80
N GLY A 94 -7.34 -17.91 1.21
CA GLY A 94 -6.28 -18.51 0.42
C GLY A 94 -5.93 -17.74 -0.86
N LEU A 95 -6.45 -16.54 -1.03
CA LEU A 95 -6.33 -15.77 -2.27
C LEU A 95 -5.29 -14.65 -2.19
N ARG A 96 -5.25 -13.91 -1.08
CA ARG A 96 -4.34 -12.78 -0.90
C ARG A 96 -3.92 -12.59 0.54
N ALA A 97 -2.67 -12.20 0.74
CA ALA A 97 -2.20 -11.68 2.01
C ALA A 97 -2.85 -10.31 2.27
N VAL A 98 -3.42 -10.16 3.44
CA VAL A 98 -3.97 -8.89 3.93
C VAL A 98 -2.91 -8.09 4.69
N ASN A 99 -3.27 -6.94 5.23
CA ASN A 99 -2.37 -6.10 6.01
C ASN A 99 -3.15 -5.23 6.99
N ASP A 100 -2.48 -4.68 8.00
CA ASP A 100 -3.11 -3.88 9.06
C ASP A 100 -2.86 -2.36 8.92
N TYR A 101 -2.18 -1.92 7.86
CA TYR A 101 -1.81 -0.54 7.64
C TYR A 101 -2.42 0.01 6.36
N ALA A 102 -2.85 1.26 6.39
CA ALA A 102 -3.42 1.98 5.26
C ALA A 102 -2.58 3.21 4.91
N GLY A 103 -2.38 3.45 3.62
CA GLY A 103 -1.78 4.68 3.12
C GLY A 103 -2.80 5.81 3.04
N ASN A 104 -2.34 7.04 3.18
CA ASN A 104 -3.19 8.22 3.06
C ASN A 104 -3.50 8.53 1.59
N GLY A 105 -4.63 8.05 1.10
CA GLY A 105 -5.18 8.35 -0.24
C GLY A 105 -5.90 9.70 -0.34
N GLY A 106 -6.10 10.38 0.80
CA GLY A 106 -6.82 11.65 0.89
C GLY A 106 -8.26 11.52 1.33
N VAL A 107 -9.07 12.51 1.00
CA VAL A 107 -10.47 12.60 1.41
C VAL A 107 -11.31 11.70 0.50
N CYS A 108 -12.15 10.85 1.10
CA CYS A 108 -13.24 10.20 0.38
C CYS A 108 -14.27 11.26 -0.03
N GLY A 109 -14.80 11.17 -1.26
CA GLY A 109 -15.87 12.06 -1.71
C GLY A 109 -17.07 12.07 -0.75
N GLN A 110 -17.68 13.22 -0.55
CA GLN A 110 -18.75 13.43 0.45
C GLN A 110 -20.12 12.81 0.11
N GLY A 111 -20.18 11.85 -0.80
CA GLY A 111 -21.43 11.33 -1.35
C GLY A 111 -22.06 10.12 -0.66
N GLY A 112 -21.33 9.40 0.19
CA GLY A 112 -21.89 8.28 0.99
C GLY A 112 -22.44 7.09 0.18
N GLY A 113 -22.27 7.05 -1.13
CA GLY A 113 -22.66 5.94 -2.00
C GLY A 113 -21.48 5.01 -2.29
N LEU A 114 -21.74 3.73 -2.55
CA LEU A 114 -20.74 2.75 -2.97
C LEU A 114 -20.04 3.12 -4.28
N SER A 115 -20.52 4.13 -5.00
CA SER A 115 -19.90 4.72 -6.20
C SER A 115 -18.86 5.81 -5.89
N ASP A 116 -18.84 6.34 -4.66
CA ASP A 116 -17.90 7.35 -4.19
C ASP A 116 -16.73 6.72 -3.39
N TRP A 117 -16.26 5.59 -3.83
CA TRP A 117 -14.92 5.14 -3.46
C TRP A 117 -13.97 6.27 -3.82
N GLY A 118 -13.54 7.00 -2.80
CA GLY A 118 -12.72 8.18 -2.97
C GLY A 118 -11.68 7.89 -4.03
N GLU A 119 -11.54 8.77 -5.02
CA GLU A 119 -10.70 8.47 -6.18
C GLU A 119 -9.21 8.31 -5.82
N GLY A 120 -8.87 8.34 -4.51
CA GLY A 120 -7.50 8.21 -4.01
C GLY A 120 -6.56 9.23 -4.63
N LYS A 121 -7.02 10.47 -4.82
CA LYS A 121 -6.29 11.49 -5.59
C LYS A 121 -5.77 12.66 -4.77
N SER A 122 -6.25 12.84 -3.54
CA SER A 122 -5.98 14.05 -2.75
C SER A 122 -5.02 13.83 -1.58
N GLY A 123 -4.55 12.61 -1.37
CA GLY A 123 -3.59 12.27 -0.32
C GLY A 123 -2.14 12.26 -0.78
N VAL A 124 -1.30 11.60 -0.02
CA VAL A 124 0.13 11.40 -0.33
C VAL A 124 0.34 10.10 -1.11
N ILE A 125 -0.39 9.04 -0.76
CA ILE A 125 -0.35 7.73 -1.45
C ILE A 125 -1.57 7.65 -2.37
N VAL A 126 -1.50 8.33 -3.51
CA VAL A 126 -2.59 8.44 -4.47
C VAL A 126 -2.68 7.24 -5.39
N ARG A 127 -3.84 7.05 -6.02
CA ARG A 127 -4.03 5.99 -7.02
C ARG A 127 -3.02 6.10 -8.15
N GLY A 128 -2.40 4.97 -8.50
CA GLY A 128 -1.41 4.88 -9.58
C GLY A 128 -1.98 5.23 -10.94
N GLY A 129 -1.14 5.80 -11.80
CA GLY A 129 -1.53 6.26 -13.13
C GLY A 129 -2.05 7.70 -13.19
N TYR A 130 -2.19 8.38 -12.06
CA TYR A 130 -2.52 9.81 -12.01
C TYR A 130 -1.25 10.68 -12.08
N THR A 131 -1.39 11.80 -12.76
CA THR A 131 -0.41 12.89 -12.81
C THR A 131 -1.07 14.15 -12.27
N PRO A 132 -0.35 15.03 -11.56
CA PRO A 132 1.07 14.91 -11.20
C PRO A 132 1.32 13.85 -10.12
N LYS A 133 2.55 13.32 -10.09
CA LYS A 133 3.02 12.48 -8.99
C LYS A 133 3.20 13.32 -7.72
N VAL A 134 2.97 12.70 -6.56
CA VAL A 134 3.16 13.40 -5.28
C VAL A 134 4.64 13.45 -4.94
N THR A 135 5.14 14.65 -4.65
CA THR A 135 6.48 14.93 -4.16
C THR A 135 6.40 15.64 -2.81
N PHE A 136 7.53 15.87 -2.14
CA PHE A 136 7.52 16.66 -0.91
C PHE A 136 7.00 18.07 -1.12
N GLU A 137 7.31 18.69 -2.26
CA GLU A 137 6.90 20.06 -2.61
C GLU A 137 5.39 20.18 -2.84
N THR A 138 4.74 19.09 -3.26
CA THR A 138 3.29 19.10 -3.51
C THR A 138 2.47 18.85 -2.24
N VAL A 139 3.09 18.51 -1.11
CA VAL A 139 2.41 18.37 0.19
C VAL A 139 2.29 19.75 0.86
N THR A 140 1.28 20.51 0.43
CA THR A 140 1.09 21.93 0.80
C THR A 140 0.84 22.16 2.29
N ASP A 141 0.23 21.21 2.98
CA ASP A 141 -0.06 21.29 4.42
C ASP A 141 1.18 21.05 5.30
N GLY A 142 2.31 20.76 4.65
CA GLY A 142 3.58 20.44 5.31
C GLY A 142 3.71 18.96 5.67
N SER A 143 4.86 18.38 5.34
CA SER A 143 5.15 16.95 5.54
C SER A 143 5.12 16.51 7.02
N THR A 144 5.33 17.42 7.95
CA THR A 144 5.27 17.15 9.40
C THR A 144 3.84 17.13 9.96
N HIS A 145 2.88 17.66 9.22
CA HIS A 145 1.48 17.74 9.61
C HIS A 145 0.58 16.80 8.80
N THR A 146 1.14 16.10 7.84
CA THR A 146 0.40 15.19 6.97
C THR A 146 0.67 13.74 7.36
N ILE A 147 -0.38 12.99 7.66
CA ILE A 147 -0.27 11.56 7.93
C ILE A 147 0.07 10.85 6.62
N LEU A 148 1.10 10.00 6.63
CA LEU A 148 1.51 9.20 5.48
C LEU A 148 0.86 7.82 5.50
N VAL A 149 0.95 7.13 6.63
CA VAL A 149 0.42 5.77 6.84
C VAL A 149 -0.16 5.68 8.26
N GLY A 150 -1.24 4.94 8.41
CA GLY A 150 -1.88 4.67 9.70
C GLY A 150 -2.29 3.20 9.85
N GLU A 151 -2.74 2.82 11.04
CA GLU A 151 -3.38 1.52 11.23
C GLU A 151 -4.80 1.54 10.68
N LYS A 152 -5.21 0.46 9.99
CA LYS A 152 -6.59 0.30 9.51
C LYS A 152 -7.58 0.25 10.68
N ALA A 153 -8.74 0.88 10.51
CA ALA A 153 -9.87 0.76 11.43
C ALA A 153 -10.67 -0.52 11.10
N LEU A 154 -10.24 -1.66 11.63
CA LEU A 154 -10.90 -2.95 11.43
C LEU A 154 -11.67 -3.36 12.68
N HIS A 155 -12.91 -3.83 12.50
CA HIS A 155 -13.68 -4.42 13.60
C HIS A 155 -13.07 -5.76 14.02
N PRO A 156 -12.91 -6.06 15.33
CA PRO A 156 -12.28 -7.30 15.79
C PRO A 156 -12.91 -8.58 15.22
N ASP A 157 -14.22 -8.62 15.06
CA ASP A 157 -14.93 -9.78 14.53
C ASP A 157 -14.60 -10.05 13.05
N HIS A 158 -14.01 -9.08 12.35
CA HIS A 158 -13.67 -9.20 10.93
C HIS A 158 -12.19 -9.49 10.67
N TYR A 159 -11.35 -9.66 11.70
CA TYR A 159 -9.91 -9.85 11.51
C TYR A 159 -9.53 -11.06 10.64
N ASN A 160 -10.38 -12.08 10.61
CA ASN A 160 -10.16 -13.31 9.84
C ASN A 160 -11.29 -13.58 8.82
N LEU A 161 -12.17 -12.59 8.61
CA LEU A 161 -13.29 -12.69 7.68
C LEU A 161 -13.06 -11.77 6.49
N PHE A 162 -13.68 -12.10 5.36
CA PHE A 162 -13.70 -11.19 4.22
C PHE A 162 -14.45 -9.91 4.59
N SER A 163 -13.76 -8.78 4.45
CA SER A 163 -14.31 -7.45 4.63
C SER A 163 -13.85 -6.55 3.49
N ILE A 164 -14.73 -5.70 3.00
CA ILE A 164 -14.38 -4.69 1.99
C ILE A 164 -13.25 -3.78 2.49
N SER A 165 -13.25 -3.46 3.78
CA SER A 165 -12.20 -2.64 4.40
C SER A 165 -10.87 -3.37 4.61
N ASP A 166 -10.78 -4.66 4.31
CA ASP A 166 -9.58 -5.49 4.48
C ASP A 166 -9.30 -6.39 3.27
N ASN A 167 -9.83 -6.03 2.10
CA ASN A 167 -9.61 -6.78 0.88
C ASN A 167 -8.34 -6.38 0.13
N GLU A 168 -7.69 -5.30 0.57
CA GLU A 168 -6.51 -4.75 -0.05
C GLU A 168 -5.24 -5.52 0.33
N GLY A 169 -4.42 -5.77 -0.68
CA GLY A 169 -3.14 -6.43 -0.54
C GLY A 169 -2.04 -5.66 -1.27
N TYR A 170 -1.24 -6.36 -2.07
CA TYR A 170 -0.14 -5.72 -2.80
C TYR A 170 -0.57 -5.00 -4.08
N THR A 171 -1.75 -5.25 -4.61
CA THR A 171 -2.19 -4.77 -5.93
C THR A 171 -2.79 -3.38 -5.91
N SER A 172 -3.61 -3.08 -4.92
CA SER A 172 -4.13 -1.74 -4.71
C SER A 172 -4.08 -1.38 -3.22
N GLY A 173 -4.20 -0.12 -2.90
CA GLY A 173 -4.13 0.38 -1.53
C GLY A 173 -4.48 1.86 -1.48
N TRP A 174 -5.51 2.23 -2.28
CA TRP A 174 -5.98 3.61 -2.40
C TRP A 174 -7.50 3.73 -2.13
N ASP A 175 -8.22 2.64 -1.99
CA ASP A 175 -9.66 2.51 -1.74
C ASP A 175 -9.97 1.99 -0.33
#